data_f26ea1aadad1ba5175c376b1cb7622ed
#
_entry.id   f26ea1aadad1ba5175c376b1cb7622ed
#
_cell.length_a   1.000
_cell.length_b   1.000
_cell.length_c   1.000
_cell.angle_alpha   90.00
_cell.angle_beta   90.00
_cell.angle_gamma   90.00
#
_symmetry.space_group_name_H-M   'P 1'
#
loop_
_entity.id
_entity.type
_entity.pdbx_description
1 polymer ?
#
loop_
_entity_poly.entity_id
_entity_poly.type
_entity_poly.pdbx_seq_one_letter_code
_entity_poly.pdbx_strand_id
1 'polypeptide(L)'
;MNEKMESPWNPDVSDPRRLHNNYIRCLVTAYSGKFSELLSVLLASVKVRHFLGYALAARALVETTATLRYYVLHQYKPLLDKETLTIHEMKTLVEIDDRHLRGGRFDWDAFLSHRYEQLQSDAEAQLAASKSKQRHAAQGIITEQVNVLTCIEKWAKETPSVMVTYSLFCDLVHPNIGSSFLVASSDDSGLYFCPSKGQSVGESIFAQSLPFLVACTLKPFGDHLAMLMAAIWRDDEV
;
A
#
# COMPACT_ATOMS: atom_id res chain seq x y z
N MET A 1 0.48 20.10 21.50
CA MET A 1 0.49 21.25 20.57
C MET A 1 -0.13 20.77 19.28
N ASN A 2 -1.38 21.17 18.97
CA ASN A 2 -2.02 20.87 17.69
C ASN A 2 -1.57 21.93 16.68
N GLU A 3 -0.41 21.78 16.09
CA GLU A 3 -0.13 22.51 14.86
C GLU A 3 -1.13 22.03 13.81
N LYS A 4 -2.01 22.94 13.36
CA LYS A 4 -2.83 22.67 12.18
C LYS A 4 -1.88 22.39 11.02
N MET A 5 -1.80 21.13 10.58
CA MET A 5 -1.10 20.80 9.35
C MET A 5 -1.75 21.61 8.24
N GLU A 6 -0.96 22.51 7.62
CA GLU A 6 -1.42 23.19 6.40
C GLU A 6 -1.72 22.11 5.36
N SER A 7 -2.85 22.22 4.71
CA SER A 7 -3.22 21.28 3.64
C SER A 7 -2.12 21.24 2.61
N PRO A 8 -1.59 20.07 2.22
CA PRO A 8 -0.61 19.97 1.14
C PRO A 8 -1.16 20.49 -0.19
N TRP A 9 -2.46 20.66 -0.27
CA TRP A 9 -3.21 21.22 -1.40
C TRP A 9 -3.32 22.75 -1.39
N ASN A 10 -2.65 23.46 -0.46
CA ASN A 10 -2.68 24.92 -0.46
C ASN A 10 -1.81 25.41 -1.64
N PRO A 11 -2.40 26.02 -2.70
CA PRO A 11 -1.65 26.45 -3.88
C PRO A 11 -0.69 27.63 -3.61
N ASP A 12 -0.79 28.28 -2.43
CA ASP A 12 0.02 29.45 -2.09
C ASP A 12 1.43 29.08 -1.57
N VAL A 13 1.79 27.81 -1.51
CA VAL A 13 3.14 27.39 -1.13
C VAL A 13 4.06 27.52 -2.33
N SER A 14 4.72 28.67 -2.45
CA SER A 14 5.69 28.97 -3.52
C SER A 14 7.05 28.29 -3.32
N ASP A 15 7.36 27.84 -2.10
CA ASP A 15 8.61 27.15 -1.76
C ASP A 15 8.48 25.63 -1.93
N PRO A 16 9.19 25.02 -2.91
CA PRO A 16 9.17 23.58 -3.14
C PRO A 16 9.66 22.76 -1.95
N ARG A 17 10.58 23.28 -1.11
CA ARG A 17 11.09 22.58 0.08
C ARG A 17 10.02 22.45 1.14
N ARG A 18 9.34 23.56 1.44
CA ARG A 18 8.23 23.57 2.39
C ARG A 18 7.09 22.65 1.94
N LEU A 19 6.80 22.68 0.64
CA LEU A 19 5.76 21.81 0.06
C LEU A 19 6.14 20.33 0.18
N HIS A 20 7.39 19.96 -0.16
CA HIS A 20 7.90 18.61 0.02
C HIS A 20 7.81 18.17 1.49
N ASN A 21 8.28 18.98 2.43
CA ASN A 21 8.19 18.66 3.85
C ASN A 21 6.75 18.39 4.31
N ASN A 22 5.79 19.17 3.83
CA ASN A 22 4.37 18.96 4.13
C ASN A 22 3.85 17.64 3.56
N TYR A 23 4.20 17.32 2.31
CA TYR A 23 3.84 16.03 1.71
C TYR A 23 4.43 14.85 2.47
N ILE A 24 5.72 14.91 2.82
CA ILE A 24 6.36 13.84 3.59
C ILE A 24 5.68 13.63 4.95
N ARG A 25 5.36 14.70 5.69
CA ARG A 25 4.62 14.62 6.95
C ARG A 25 3.24 13.96 6.76
N CYS A 26 2.51 14.32 5.71
CA CYS A 26 1.23 13.68 5.36
C CYS A 26 1.41 12.19 5.04
N LEU A 27 2.41 11.83 4.24
CA LEU A 27 2.70 10.46 3.89
C LEU A 27 3.07 9.61 5.12
N VAL A 28 3.95 10.12 5.97
CA VAL A 28 4.33 9.45 7.23
C VAL A 28 3.11 9.20 8.11
N THR A 29 2.25 10.21 8.27
CA THR A 29 1.01 10.08 9.06
C THR A 29 0.06 9.05 8.44
N ALA A 30 -0.16 9.12 7.14
CA ALA A 30 -1.06 8.21 6.42
C ALA A 30 -0.56 6.75 6.48
N TYR A 31 0.74 6.52 6.23
CA TYR A 31 1.34 5.19 6.32
C TYR A 31 1.29 4.62 7.74
N SER A 32 1.65 5.43 8.74
CA SER A 32 1.61 5.00 10.15
C SER A 32 0.21 4.63 10.59
N GLY A 33 -0.79 5.46 10.27
CA GLY A 33 -2.19 5.19 10.57
C GLY A 33 -2.68 3.92 9.88
N LYS A 34 -2.52 3.83 8.56
CA LYS A 34 -2.94 2.65 7.79
C LYS A 34 -2.27 1.36 8.27
N PHE A 35 -0.96 1.39 8.53
CA PHE A 35 -0.24 0.23 9.01
C PHE A 35 -0.72 -0.21 10.40
N SER A 36 -0.95 0.73 11.30
CA SER A 36 -1.48 0.47 12.65
C SER A 36 -2.87 -0.18 12.60
N GLU A 37 -3.78 0.34 11.76
CA GLU A 37 -5.12 -0.24 11.58
C GLU A 37 -5.05 -1.67 11.01
N LEU A 38 -4.24 -1.89 9.98
CA LEU A 38 -4.07 -3.22 9.38
C LEU A 38 -3.46 -4.21 10.39
N LEU A 39 -2.49 -3.78 11.20
CA LEU A 39 -1.91 -4.61 12.24
C LEU A 39 -2.95 -4.95 13.32
N SER A 40 -3.79 -4.01 13.70
CA SER A 40 -4.87 -4.22 14.66
C SER A 40 -5.87 -5.26 14.16
N VAL A 41 -6.28 -5.18 12.88
CA VAL A 41 -7.15 -6.18 12.24
C VAL A 41 -6.46 -7.55 12.17
N LEU A 42 -5.16 -7.60 11.86
CA LEU A 42 -4.39 -8.83 11.83
C LEU A 42 -4.41 -9.51 13.19
N LEU A 43 -4.06 -8.78 14.26
CA LEU A 43 -4.00 -9.30 15.62
C LEU A 43 -5.38 -9.75 16.12
N ALA A 44 -6.43 -8.99 15.84
CA ALA A 44 -7.81 -9.38 16.14
C ALA A 44 -8.18 -10.68 15.44
N SER A 45 -7.83 -10.83 14.16
CA SER A 45 -8.10 -12.05 13.38
C SER A 45 -7.37 -13.26 13.92
N VAL A 46 -6.12 -13.12 14.35
CA VAL A 46 -5.37 -14.19 15.04
C VAL A 46 -6.08 -14.59 16.35
N LYS A 47 -6.48 -13.61 17.16
CA LYS A 47 -7.13 -13.83 18.45
C LYS A 47 -8.44 -14.63 18.32
N VAL A 48 -9.24 -14.33 17.29
CA VAL A 48 -10.50 -15.03 17.03
C VAL A 48 -10.36 -16.20 16.04
N ARG A 49 -9.15 -16.52 15.63
CA ARG A 49 -8.81 -17.60 14.67
C ARG A 49 -9.52 -17.45 13.32
N HIS A 50 -9.67 -16.22 12.84
CA HIS A 50 -10.34 -15.91 11.57
C HIS A 50 -9.31 -15.77 10.43
N PHE A 51 -8.99 -16.89 9.76
CA PHE A 51 -7.89 -16.93 8.78
C PHE A 51 -8.09 -16.00 7.57
N LEU A 52 -9.33 -15.83 7.08
CA LEU A 52 -9.61 -14.95 5.96
C LEU A 52 -9.36 -13.47 6.31
N GLY A 53 -9.80 -13.03 7.49
CA GLY A 53 -9.49 -11.68 7.99
C GLY A 53 -7.99 -11.46 8.18
N TYR A 54 -7.29 -12.48 8.68
CA TYR A 54 -5.85 -12.50 8.77
C TYR A 54 -5.19 -12.34 7.39
N ALA A 55 -5.61 -13.14 6.40
CA ALA A 55 -5.04 -13.12 5.05
C ALA A 55 -5.27 -11.77 4.35
N LEU A 56 -6.45 -11.17 4.51
CA LEU A 56 -6.77 -9.84 3.99
C LEU A 56 -5.86 -8.75 4.59
N ALA A 57 -5.72 -8.73 5.91
CA ALA A 57 -4.86 -7.77 6.60
C ALA A 57 -3.37 -8.00 6.27
N ALA A 58 -2.93 -9.26 6.25
CA ALA A 58 -1.56 -9.63 5.92
C ALA A 58 -1.17 -9.22 4.49
N ARG A 59 -2.03 -9.49 3.51
CA ARG A 59 -1.85 -9.04 2.13
C ARG A 59 -1.71 -7.52 2.07
N ALA A 60 -2.63 -6.79 2.70
CA ALA A 60 -2.62 -5.33 2.69
C ALA A 60 -1.37 -4.75 3.40
N LEU A 61 -0.85 -5.41 4.44
CA LEU A 61 0.41 -5.03 5.09
C LEU A 61 1.60 -5.20 4.15
N VAL A 62 1.69 -6.32 3.42
CA VAL A 62 2.74 -6.56 2.42
C VAL A 62 2.67 -5.52 1.31
N GLU A 63 1.49 -5.25 0.76
CA GLU A 63 1.25 -4.24 -0.28
C GLU A 63 1.64 -2.83 0.18
N THR A 64 1.26 -2.46 1.40
CA THR A 64 1.59 -1.16 2.00
C THR A 64 3.11 -0.99 2.18
N THR A 65 3.78 -2.02 2.71
CA THR A 65 5.23 -2.02 2.90
C THR A 65 5.98 -1.98 1.56
N ALA A 66 5.54 -2.77 0.58
CA ALA A 66 6.14 -2.80 -0.75
C ALA A 66 6.05 -1.46 -1.47
N THR A 67 4.90 -0.79 -1.37
CA THR A 67 4.69 0.54 -1.95
C THR A 67 5.58 1.58 -1.29
N LEU A 68 5.59 1.65 0.04
CA LEU A 68 6.46 2.56 0.78
C LEU A 68 7.94 2.33 0.41
N ARG A 69 8.38 1.06 0.45
CA ARG A 69 9.75 0.68 0.08
C ARG A 69 10.11 1.12 -1.34
N TYR A 70 9.21 0.89 -2.30
CA TYR A 70 9.43 1.27 -3.69
C TYR A 70 9.66 2.77 -3.83
N TYR A 71 8.80 3.60 -3.23
CA TYR A 71 8.96 5.04 -3.30
C TYR A 71 10.26 5.50 -2.63
N VAL A 72 10.54 5.00 -1.42
CA VAL A 72 11.75 5.39 -0.68
C VAL A 72 13.02 5.02 -1.45
N LEU A 73 13.16 3.79 -1.93
CA LEU A 73 14.41 3.31 -2.52
C LEU A 73 14.57 3.68 -4.00
N HIS A 74 13.48 3.79 -4.76
CA HIS A 74 13.56 3.97 -6.20
C HIS A 74 13.12 5.34 -6.69
N GLN A 75 12.42 6.12 -5.87
CA GLN A 75 11.96 7.46 -6.25
C GLN A 75 12.69 8.55 -5.44
N TYR A 76 12.69 8.47 -4.10
CA TYR A 76 13.29 9.49 -3.25
C TYR A 76 14.81 9.36 -3.16
N LYS A 77 15.31 8.16 -2.78
CA LYS A 77 16.74 7.95 -2.51
C LYS A 77 17.67 8.43 -3.64
N PRO A 78 17.42 8.19 -4.94
CA PRO A 78 18.30 8.65 -6.01
C PRO A 78 18.44 10.17 -6.09
N LEU A 79 17.47 10.92 -5.57
CA LEU A 79 17.53 12.38 -5.50
C LEU A 79 18.14 12.86 -4.19
N LEU A 80 17.72 12.27 -3.07
CA LEU A 80 18.15 12.67 -1.73
C LEU A 80 19.60 12.30 -1.39
N ASP A 81 20.19 11.32 -2.08
CA ASP A 81 21.61 10.99 -1.93
C ASP A 81 22.55 12.02 -2.59
N LYS A 82 22.01 13.03 -3.28
CA LYS A 82 22.82 14.11 -3.88
C LYS A 82 23.17 15.15 -2.81
N GLU A 83 24.40 15.64 -2.83
CA GLU A 83 24.86 16.69 -1.89
C GLU A 83 24.05 17.99 -2.03
N THR A 84 23.66 18.32 -3.26
CA THR A 84 22.85 19.51 -3.56
C THR A 84 21.79 19.18 -4.58
N LEU A 85 20.60 19.71 -4.40
CA LEU A 85 19.50 19.58 -5.34
C LEU A 85 19.30 20.88 -6.13
N THR A 86 19.19 20.74 -7.43
CA THR A 86 18.77 21.84 -8.31
C THR A 86 17.28 22.14 -8.11
N ILE A 87 16.83 23.34 -8.50
CA ILE A 87 15.41 23.72 -8.48
C ILE A 87 14.55 22.72 -9.30
N HIS A 88 15.11 22.19 -10.38
CA HIS A 88 14.40 21.19 -11.21
C HIS A 88 14.20 19.87 -10.44
N GLU A 89 15.23 19.39 -9.76
CA GLU A 89 15.15 18.17 -8.93
C GLU A 89 14.21 18.33 -7.75
N MET A 90 14.17 19.52 -7.14
CA MET A 90 13.19 19.85 -6.12
C MET A 90 11.75 19.77 -6.62
N LYS A 91 11.47 20.31 -7.81
CA LYS A 91 10.15 20.18 -8.45
C LYS A 91 9.82 18.73 -8.75
N THR A 92 10.81 17.93 -9.19
CA THR A 92 10.65 16.50 -9.42
C THR A 92 10.29 15.76 -8.13
N LEU A 93 10.89 16.11 -6.97
CA LEU A 93 10.50 15.54 -5.68
C LEU A 93 9.03 15.85 -5.33
N VAL A 94 8.61 17.09 -5.50
CA VAL A 94 7.21 17.48 -5.25
C VAL A 94 6.23 16.73 -6.16
N GLU A 95 6.61 16.49 -7.41
CA GLU A 95 5.80 15.67 -8.33
C GLU A 95 5.73 14.20 -7.91
N ILE A 96 6.82 13.65 -7.34
CA ILE A 96 6.84 12.30 -6.76
C ILE A 96 5.93 12.25 -5.54
N ASP A 97 6.01 13.24 -4.66
CA ASP A 97 5.17 13.37 -3.47
C ASP A 97 3.69 13.38 -3.82
N ASP A 98 3.30 14.24 -4.76
CA ASP A 98 1.93 14.36 -5.23
C ASP A 98 1.41 13.03 -5.79
N ARG A 99 2.18 12.37 -6.64
CA ARG A 99 1.83 11.04 -7.18
C ARG A 99 1.71 9.98 -6.10
N HIS A 100 2.60 10.01 -5.10
CA HIS A 100 2.61 9.07 -3.99
C HIS A 100 1.36 9.25 -3.11
N LEU A 101 1.01 10.50 -2.81
CA LEU A 101 -0.14 10.82 -1.97
C LEU A 101 -1.47 10.56 -2.69
N ARG A 102 -1.57 10.88 -3.99
CA ARG A 102 -2.75 10.65 -4.83
C ARG A 102 -2.91 9.22 -5.36
N GLY A 103 -2.12 8.28 -4.89
CA GLY A 103 -2.14 6.89 -5.37
C GLY A 103 -3.49 6.15 -5.28
N GLY A 104 -4.50 6.74 -4.62
CA GLY A 104 -5.88 6.28 -4.60
C GLY A 104 -6.66 6.83 -5.81
N ARG A 105 -7.50 5.97 -6.43
CA ARG A 105 -8.37 6.35 -7.54
C ARG A 105 -9.78 6.74 -7.10
N PHE A 106 -10.09 6.55 -5.83
CA PHE A 106 -11.42 6.74 -5.30
C PHE A 106 -11.56 8.14 -4.72
N ASP A 107 -12.58 8.88 -5.16
CA ASP A 107 -12.90 10.20 -4.63
C ASP A 107 -13.66 10.06 -3.30
N TRP A 108 -12.88 10.03 -2.22
CA TRP A 108 -13.41 9.92 -0.86
C TRP A 108 -14.23 11.15 -0.45
N ASP A 109 -13.90 12.35 -0.95
CA ASP A 109 -14.65 13.55 -0.65
C ASP A 109 -16.04 13.52 -1.30
N ALA A 110 -16.13 13.10 -2.56
CA ALA A 110 -17.41 12.88 -3.21
C ALA A 110 -18.26 11.81 -2.51
N PHE A 111 -17.63 10.72 -2.05
CA PHE A 111 -18.31 9.66 -1.31
C PHE A 111 -18.85 10.14 0.04
N LEU A 112 -18.00 10.77 0.86
CA LEU A 112 -18.38 11.26 2.19
C LEU A 112 -19.37 12.42 2.12
N SER A 113 -19.38 13.16 1.01
CA SER A 113 -20.34 14.23 0.74
C SER A 113 -21.60 13.75 0.01
N HIS A 114 -21.79 12.43 -0.13
CA HIS A 114 -22.93 11.79 -0.80
C HIS A 114 -23.14 12.21 -2.27
N ARG A 115 -22.07 12.60 -2.98
CA ARG A 115 -22.10 12.95 -4.40
C ARG A 115 -21.94 11.72 -5.30
N TYR A 116 -22.90 10.79 -5.21
CA TYR A 116 -22.81 9.47 -5.86
C TYR A 116 -22.87 9.51 -7.39
N GLU A 117 -23.58 10.49 -7.97
CA GLU A 117 -23.60 10.68 -9.43
C GLU A 117 -22.22 11.04 -9.97
N GLN A 118 -21.47 11.87 -9.25
CA GLN A 118 -20.08 12.19 -9.58
C GLN A 118 -19.22 10.94 -9.52
N LEU A 119 -19.35 10.12 -8.47
CA LEU A 119 -18.58 8.87 -8.35
C LEU A 119 -18.86 7.90 -9.50
N GLN A 120 -20.10 7.81 -9.96
CA GLN A 120 -20.44 6.97 -11.12
C GLN A 120 -19.81 7.50 -12.40
N SER A 121 -19.89 8.80 -12.65
CA SER A 121 -19.24 9.45 -13.79
C SER A 121 -17.73 9.27 -13.76
N ASP A 122 -17.09 9.41 -12.59
CA ASP A 122 -15.67 9.23 -12.40
C ASP A 122 -15.25 7.77 -12.64
N ALA A 123 -16.07 6.80 -12.21
CA ALA A 123 -15.82 5.38 -12.46
C ALA A 123 -15.86 5.04 -13.97
N GLU A 124 -16.82 5.62 -14.70
CA GLU A 124 -16.92 5.48 -16.16
C GLU A 124 -15.72 6.12 -16.87
N ALA A 125 -15.31 7.32 -16.43
CA ALA A 125 -14.14 8.01 -16.95
C ALA A 125 -12.85 7.23 -16.67
N GLN A 126 -12.72 6.64 -15.46
CA GLN A 126 -11.59 5.79 -15.11
C GLN A 126 -11.53 4.51 -15.96
N LEU A 127 -12.68 3.89 -16.24
CA LEU A 127 -12.76 2.72 -17.11
C LEU A 127 -12.32 3.07 -18.54
N ALA A 128 -12.75 4.20 -19.07
CA ALA A 128 -12.33 4.71 -20.38
C ALA A 128 -10.82 5.04 -20.39
N ALA A 129 -10.30 5.69 -19.33
CA ALA A 129 -8.88 5.99 -19.17
C ALA A 129 -8.03 4.72 -19.03
N SER A 130 -8.54 3.67 -18.38
CA SER A 130 -7.85 2.37 -18.27
C SER A 130 -7.63 1.73 -19.62
N LYS A 131 -8.62 1.78 -20.50
CA LYS A 131 -8.49 1.30 -21.89
C LYS A 131 -7.48 2.13 -22.70
N SER A 132 -7.42 3.45 -22.47
CA SER A 132 -6.43 4.33 -23.09
C SER A 132 -5.02 4.03 -22.54
N LYS A 133 -4.87 3.80 -21.23
CA LYS A 133 -3.58 3.44 -20.60
C LYS A 133 -2.99 2.15 -21.13
N GLN A 134 -3.80 1.13 -21.40
CA GLN A 134 -3.34 -0.10 -22.05
C GLN A 134 -2.76 0.18 -23.44
N ARG A 135 -3.35 1.09 -24.20
CA ARG A 135 -2.80 1.52 -25.52
C ARG A 135 -1.51 2.30 -25.34
N HIS A 136 -1.43 3.21 -24.36
CA HIS A 136 -0.23 3.99 -24.08
C HIS A 136 0.92 3.12 -23.57
N ALA A 137 0.63 2.13 -22.70
CA ALA A 137 1.64 1.17 -22.25
C ALA A 137 2.22 0.35 -23.43
N ALA A 138 1.37 -0.06 -24.38
CA ALA A 138 1.81 -0.71 -25.61
C ALA A 138 2.68 0.19 -26.51
N GLN A 139 2.57 1.51 -26.34
CA GLN A 139 3.38 2.52 -27.05
C GLN A 139 4.60 2.97 -26.24
N GLY A 140 4.91 2.35 -25.10
CA GLY A 140 6.06 2.71 -24.25
C GLY A 140 5.87 4.00 -23.44
N ILE A 141 4.67 4.53 -23.35
CA ILE A 141 4.37 5.73 -22.56
C ILE A 141 4.23 5.35 -21.08
N ILE A 142 5.08 5.94 -20.23
CA ILE A 142 5.09 5.68 -18.78
C ILE A 142 3.78 6.17 -18.18
N THR A 143 3.00 5.24 -17.61
CA THR A 143 1.78 5.55 -16.87
C THR A 143 2.11 6.08 -15.47
N GLU A 144 1.42 7.15 -15.04
CA GLU A 144 1.72 7.91 -13.81
C GLU A 144 1.63 7.15 -12.49
N GLN A 145 1.04 5.96 -12.48
CA GLN A 145 0.77 5.21 -11.26
C GLN A 145 1.53 3.88 -11.21
N VAL A 146 2.35 3.71 -10.17
CA VAL A 146 3.05 2.44 -9.96
C VAL A 146 2.06 1.37 -9.49
N ASN A 147 2.02 0.24 -10.20
CA ASN A 147 1.22 -0.90 -9.81
C ASN A 147 1.86 -1.55 -8.56
N VAL A 148 1.04 -1.89 -7.57
CA VAL A 148 1.46 -2.60 -6.36
C VAL A 148 2.23 -3.88 -6.68
N LEU A 149 1.79 -4.64 -7.69
CA LEU A 149 2.50 -5.85 -8.12
C LEU A 149 3.93 -5.53 -8.57
N THR A 150 4.15 -4.43 -9.30
CA THR A 150 5.50 -3.97 -9.67
C THR A 150 6.37 -3.67 -8.45
N CYS A 151 5.79 -3.11 -7.38
CA CYS A 151 6.50 -2.85 -6.13
C CYS A 151 6.94 -4.17 -5.46
N ILE A 152 6.03 -5.15 -5.43
CA ILE A 152 6.28 -6.48 -4.87
C ILE A 152 7.31 -7.24 -5.69
N GLU A 153 7.21 -7.25 -7.01
CA GLU A 153 8.16 -7.91 -7.91
C GLU A 153 9.58 -7.33 -7.79
N LYS A 154 9.70 -6.02 -7.68
CA LYS A 154 11.00 -5.39 -7.45
C LYS A 154 11.60 -5.78 -6.10
N TRP A 155 10.78 -5.82 -5.05
CA TRP A 155 11.25 -6.26 -3.74
C TRP A 155 11.60 -7.75 -3.72
N ALA A 156 10.82 -8.59 -4.37
CA ALA A 156 11.06 -10.04 -4.45
C ALA A 156 12.36 -10.41 -5.17
N LYS A 157 12.91 -9.56 -6.03
CA LYS A 157 14.24 -9.76 -6.62
C LYS A 157 15.35 -9.80 -5.57
N GLU A 158 15.18 -9.06 -4.47
CA GLU A 158 16.13 -9.01 -3.36
C GLU A 158 15.73 -9.98 -2.23
N THR A 159 14.44 -10.21 -2.06
CA THR A 159 13.85 -11.02 -0.98
C THR A 159 12.76 -11.93 -1.55
N PRO A 160 13.11 -13.08 -2.15
CA PRO A 160 12.14 -13.95 -2.85
C PRO A 160 10.95 -14.41 -1.99
N SER A 161 11.14 -14.54 -0.67
CA SER A 161 10.07 -14.91 0.28
C SER A 161 8.90 -13.94 0.29
N VAL A 162 9.09 -12.68 -0.12
CA VAL A 162 8.02 -11.68 -0.23
C VAL A 162 6.99 -12.11 -1.28
N MET A 163 7.43 -12.59 -2.44
CA MET A 163 6.51 -13.06 -3.49
C MET A 163 5.74 -14.30 -3.05
N VAL A 164 6.41 -15.23 -2.37
CA VAL A 164 5.76 -16.44 -1.84
C VAL A 164 4.68 -16.06 -0.83
N THR A 165 5.02 -15.19 0.12
CA THR A 165 4.09 -14.71 1.15
C THR A 165 2.91 -13.96 0.53
N TYR A 166 3.17 -13.08 -0.42
CA TYR A 166 2.13 -12.34 -1.12
C TYR A 166 1.21 -13.26 -1.91
N SER A 167 1.76 -14.23 -2.66
CA SER A 167 0.98 -15.19 -3.45
C SER A 167 0.09 -16.06 -2.55
N LEU A 168 0.59 -16.51 -1.40
CA LEU A 168 -0.21 -17.23 -0.42
C LEU A 168 -1.44 -16.41 0.00
N PHE A 169 -1.25 -15.16 0.39
CA PHE A 169 -2.37 -14.32 0.84
C PHE A 169 -3.29 -13.92 -0.31
N CYS A 170 -2.78 -13.73 -1.52
CA CYS A 170 -3.62 -13.55 -2.70
C CYS A 170 -4.52 -14.75 -2.95
N ASP A 171 -3.96 -15.96 -2.92
CA ASP A 171 -4.73 -17.18 -3.16
C ASP A 171 -5.83 -17.39 -2.11
N LEU A 172 -5.53 -17.12 -0.85
CA LEU A 172 -6.49 -17.22 0.26
C LEU A 172 -7.66 -16.22 0.15
N VAL A 173 -7.44 -15.02 -0.38
CA VAL A 173 -8.49 -13.97 -0.46
C VAL A 173 -9.19 -13.92 -1.80
N HIS A 174 -8.62 -14.50 -2.86
CA HIS A 174 -9.30 -14.57 -4.14
C HIS A 174 -10.48 -15.54 -4.08
N PRO A 175 -11.59 -15.22 -4.75
CA PRO A 175 -12.77 -16.09 -4.80
C PRO A 175 -12.51 -17.27 -5.75
N ASN A 176 -11.47 -18.04 -5.49
CA ASN A 176 -11.19 -19.28 -6.22
C ASN A 176 -11.76 -20.49 -5.46
N ILE A 177 -12.11 -21.53 -6.20
CA ILE A 177 -12.68 -22.75 -5.62
C ILE A 177 -11.67 -23.42 -4.68
N GLY A 178 -10.36 -23.39 -5.00
CA GLY A 178 -9.31 -24.02 -4.21
C GLY A 178 -9.26 -23.50 -2.77
N SER A 179 -9.27 -22.19 -2.57
CA SER A 179 -9.26 -21.60 -1.23
C SER A 179 -10.58 -21.88 -0.46
N SER A 180 -11.70 -21.99 -1.18
CA SER A 180 -13.00 -22.32 -0.58
C SER A 180 -13.02 -23.74 0.02
N PHE A 181 -12.27 -24.68 -0.53
CA PHE A 181 -12.18 -26.04 0.01
C PHE A 181 -11.42 -26.13 1.35
N LEU A 182 -10.69 -25.09 1.74
CA LEU A 182 -10.02 -25.04 3.04
C LEU A 182 -11.01 -25.06 4.21
N VAL A 183 -12.25 -24.62 3.98
CA VAL A 183 -13.33 -24.58 4.99
C VAL A 183 -14.44 -25.59 4.71
N ALA A 184 -14.29 -26.44 3.70
CA ALA A 184 -15.24 -27.46 3.34
C ALA A 184 -14.78 -28.86 3.80
N SER A 185 -15.71 -29.70 4.13
CA SER A 185 -15.54 -31.14 4.35
C SER A 185 -16.51 -31.90 3.45
N SER A 186 -16.22 -33.17 3.20
CA SER A 186 -17.10 -34.06 2.45
C SER A 186 -17.32 -35.36 3.22
N ASP A 187 -18.51 -35.91 3.11
CA ASP A 187 -18.89 -37.25 3.54
C ASP A 187 -19.83 -37.87 2.49
N ASP A 188 -20.45 -38.97 2.83
CA ASP A 188 -21.39 -39.69 1.93
C ASP A 188 -22.63 -38.85 1.58
N SER A 189 -22.93 -37.79 2.31
CA SER A 189 -24.01 -36.83 2.02
C SER A 189 -23.62 -35.71 1.06
N GLY A 190 -22.32 -35.55 0.78
CA GLY A 190 -21.78 -34.55 -0.13
C GLY A 190 -20.79 -33.58 0.53
N LEU A 191 -20.66 -32.40 -0.09
CA LEU A 191 -19.76 -31.33 0.36
C LEU A 191 -20.52 -30.34 1.26
N TYR A 192 -19.96 -30.01 2.42
CA TYR A 192 -20.54 -29.06 3.37
C TYR A 192 -19.51 -28.15 4.02
N PHE A 193 -19.98 -27.00 4.51
CA PHE A 193 -19.14 -26.08 5.29
C PHE A 193 -18.82 -26.64 6.68
N CYS A 194 -17.54 -26.64 7.04
CA CYS A 194 -17.05 -27.19 8.30
C CYS A 194 -16.27 -26.13 9.11
N PRO A 195 -16.90 -25.42 10.06
CA PRO A 195 -16.25 -24.38 10.85
C PRO A 195 -15.02 -24.86 11.62
N SER A 196 -15.04 -26.06 12.18
CA SER A 196 -13.92 -26.64 12.92
C SER A 196 -12.70 -26.90 12.03
N LYS A 197 -12.92 -27.32 10.79
CA LYS A 197 -11.84 -27.46 9.79
C LYS A 197 -11.24 -26.11 9.45
N GLY A 198 -12.06 -25.08 9.26
CA GLY A 198 -11.59 -23.71 9.02
C GLY A 198 -10.73 -23.18 10.16
N GLN A 199 -11.06 -23.49 11.41
CA GLN A 199 -10.24 -23.12 12.57
C GLN A 199 -8.89 -23.83 12.57
N SER A 200 -8.84 -25.14 12.33
CA SER A 200 -7.59 -25.92 12.27
C SER A 200 -6.68 -25.46 11.14
N VAL A 201 -7.24 -25.21 9.95
CA VAL A 201 -6.50 -24.64 8.82
C VAL A 201 -5.98 -23.26 9.15
N GLY A 202 -6.79 -22.42 9.80
CA GLY A 202 -6.40 -21.09 10.25
C GLY A 202 -5.17 -21.11 11.17
N GLU A 203 -5.16 -22.01 12.15
CA GLU A 203 -4.02 -22.19 13.08
C GLU A 203 -2.73 -22.55 12.32
N SER A 204 -2.83 -23.44 11.35
CA SER A 204 -1.69 -23.84 10.50
C SER A 204 -1.18 -22.67 9.65
N ILE A 205 -2.07 -21.89 9.05
CA ILE A 205 -1.74 -20.70 8.27
C ILE A 205 -1.04 -19.67 9.16
N PHE A 206 -1.57 -19.40 10.36
CA PHE A 206 -0.97 -18.44 11.29
C PHE A 206 0.44 -18.88 11.72
N ALA A 207 0.59 -20.14 12.14
CA ALA A 207 1.86 -20.66 12.63
C ALA A 207 2.96 -20.62 11.55
N GLN A 208 2.61 -20.92 10.30
CA GLN A 208 3.57 -20.98 9.21
C GLN A 208 3.86 -19.62 8.57
N SER A 209 2.86 -18.76 8.44
CA SER A 209 3.02 -17.50 7.71
C SER A 209 3.39 -16.29 8.59
N LEU A 210 3.03 -16.29 9.88
CA LEU A 210 3.27 -15.15 10.76
C LEU A 210 4.76 -14.76 10.88
N PRO A 211 5.73 -15.67 11.04
CA PRO A 211 7.14 -15.30 11.09
C PRO A 211 7.62 -14.62 9.79
N PHE A 212 7.19 -15.11 8.64
CA PHE A 212 7.51 -14.50 7.35
C PHE A 212 6.87 -13.14 7.20
N LEU A 213 5.59 -13.01 7.59
CA LEU A 213 4.89 -11.74 7.55
C LEU A 213 5.57 -10.69 8.42
N VAL A 214 5.95 -11.04 9.65
CA VAL A 214 6.68 -10.14 10.55
C VAL A 214 8.01 -9.71 9.94
N ALA A 215 8.78 -10.66 9.40
CA ALA A 215 10.06 -10.36 8.77
C ALA A 215 9.93 -9.49 7.51
N CYS A 216 8.87 -9.69 6.70
CA CYS A 216 8.62 -8.94 5.48
C CYS A 216 7.87 -7.62 5.71
N THR A 217 7.30 -7.34 6.89
CA THR A 217 6.50 -6.13 7.09
C THR A 217 7.01 -5.24 8.21
N LEU A 218 7.07 -5.69 9.46
CA LEU A 218 7.30 -4.80 10.62
C LEU A 218 8.63 -4.06 10.52
N LYS A 219 9.74 -4.80 10.41
CA LYS A 219 11.06 -4.17 10.33
C LYS A 219 11.24 -3.39 9.03
N PRO A 220 10.99 -3.96 7.83
CA PRO A 220 11.11 -3.19 6.59
C PRO A 220 10.23 -1.95 6.54
N PHE A 221 9.00 -2.03 7.05
CA PHE A 221 8.13 -0.86 7.13
C PHE A 221 8.73 0.23 8.02
N GLY A 222 9.18 -0.12 9.22
CA GLY A 222 9.80 0.82 10.16
C GLY A 222 11.06 1.47 9.59
N ASP A 223 11.94 0.67 8.97
CA ASP A 223 13.18 1.17 8.35
C ASP A 223 12.86 2.17 7.22
N HIS A 224 11.91 1.86 6.33
CA HIS A 224 11.57 2.76 5.22
C HIS A 224 10.77 3.99 5.67
N LEU A 225 9.95 3.84 6.72
CA LEU A 225 9.27 5.00 7.31
C LEU A 225 10.27 5.98 7.94
N ALA A 226 11.29 5.46 8.63
CA ALA A 226 12.38 6.27 9.17
C ALA A 226 13.19 6.96 8.06
N MET A 227 13.47 6.27 6.95
CA MET A 227 14.11 6.87 5.78
C MET A 227 13.25 7.99 5.17
N LEU A 228 11.93 7.79 5.09
CA LEU A 228 11.00 8.81 4.60
C LEU A 228 10.99 10.02 5.53
N MET A 229 11.00 9.80 6.85
CA MET A 229 11.10 10.90 7.83
C MET A 229 12.42 11.67 7.73
N ALA A 230 13.52 10.98 7.44
CA ALA A 230 14.82 11.60 7.23
C ALA A 230 14.88 12.45 5.94
N ALA A 231 13.93 12.29 5.02
CA ALA A 231 13.80 13.13 3.84
C ALA A 231 13.24 14.54 4.12
N ILE A 232 12.79 14.80 5.35
CA ILE A 232 12.34 16.14 5.77
C ILE A 232 13.57 17.04 5.95
N TRP A 233 13.65 18.09 5.15
CA TRP A 233 14.70 19.10 5.35
C TRP A 233 14.48 19.88 6.64
N ARG A 234 15.56 20.02 7.41
CA ARG A 234 15.58 20.91 8.57
C ARG A 234 15.73 22.34 8.08
N ASP A 235 14.94 23.24 8.63
CA ASP A 235 15.01 24.68 8.30
C ASP A 235 16.34 25.33 8.72
N ASP A 236 17.16 24.62 9.51
CA ASP A 236 18.42 25.12 10.09
C ASP A 236 19.65 24.91 9.19
N GLU A 237 19.49 24.34 7.99
CA GLU A 237 20.61 24.05 7.06
C GLU A 237 20.72 25.09 5.91
N VAL A 238 20.32 26.35 6.16
CA VAL A 238 20.48 27.47 5.21
C VAL A 238 21.53 28.47 5.72
#